data_bad3559a9606bf1040f59b47f8d4d7ac
#
_entry.id   bad3559a9606bf1040f59b47f8d4d7ac
#
_cell.length_a   1.000
_cell.length_b   1.000
_cell.length_c   1.000
_cell.angle_alpha   90.00
_cell.angle_beta   90.00
_cell.angle_gamma   90.00
#
_symmetry.space_group_name_H-M   'P 1'
#
loop_
_entity.id
_entity.type
_entity.pdbx_description
1 polymer ?
#
loop_
_entity_poly.entity_id
_entity_poly.type
_entity_poly.pdbx_seq_one_letter_code
_entity_poly.pdbx_strand_id
1 'polypeptide(L)'
;MERRYFQLEQGYLNVDEQALYFTRSGNWQEALAARERSKKQGPAHAGRLVIGIVIILIGGLFLLFGHMSDASDTGSTLVALALSAFGVFSLYRALRHDFGPVFRVPFSKIIALEGPADERLTIRFVNGDAKEDQVSFKVPIEAVPFVLEGLALARG
;
A
#
# COMPACT_ATOMS: atom_id res chain seq x y z
N MET A 1 -26.24 -3.85 -6.81
CA MET A 1 -25.29 -2.83 -7.31
C MET A 1 -24.29 -3.48 -8.25
N GLU A 2 -23.95 -2.85 -9.37
CA GLU A 2 -22.97 -3.37 -10.31
C GLU A 2 -21.55 -3.14 -9.78
N ARG A 3 -20.67 -4.13 -9.91
CA ARG A 3 -19.26 -4.00 -9.51
C ARG A 3 -18.55 -2.96 -10.35
N ARG A 4 -17.96 -1.95 -9.71
CA ARG A 4 -17.23 -0.86 -10.38
C ARG A 4 -15.87 -0.63 -9.76
N TYR A 5 -14.96 -0.06 -10.54
CA TYR A 5 -13.66 0.37 -10.06
C TYR A 5 -13.35 1.80 -10.52
N PHE A 6 -12.64 2.52 -9.70
CA PHE A 6 -12.22 3.90 -9.94
C PHE A 6 -10.73 4.01 -9.68
N GLN A 7 -10.05 4.73 -10.53
CA GLN A 7 -8.63 5.01 -10.32
C GLN A 7 -8.48 6.12 -9.28
N LEU A 8 -7.60 5.90 -8.30
CA LEU A 8 -7.21 6.87 -7.30
C LEU A 8 -5.84 7.46 -7.63
N GLU A 9 -5.39 8.46 -6.89
CA GLU A 9 -3.99 8.92 -6.98
C GLU A 9 -2.99 7.80 -6.69
N GLN A 10 -3.37 6.89 -5.79
CA GLN A 10 -2.58 5.71 -5.42
C GLN A 10 -3.47 4.48 -5.42
N GLY A 11 -3.37 3.67 -6.48
CA GLY A 11 -4.14 2.43 -6.63
C GLY A 11 -5.55 2.66 -7.16
N TYR A 12 -6.45 1.78 -6.77
CA TYR A 12 -7.83 1.74 -7.24
C TYR A 12 -8.80 1.52 -6.09
N LEU A 13 -9.98 2.12 -6.21
CA LEU A 13 -11.14 1.85 -5.38
C LEU A 13 -12.11 0.95 -6.15
N ASN A 14 -12.28 -0.27 -5.70
CA ASN A 14 -13.30 -1.18 -6.19
C ASN A 14 -14.49 -1.15 -5.22
N VAL A 15 -15.69 -1.08 -5.76
CA VAL A 15 -16.94 -0.97 -4.99
C VAL A 15 -17.88 -2.07 -5.42
N ASP A 16 -18.44 -2.80 -4.46
CA ASP A 16 -19.56 -3.73 -4.65
C ASP A 16 -20.66 -3.46 -3.62
N GLU A 17 -21.64 -4.34 -3.50
CA GLU A 17 -22.77 -4.21 -2.57
C GLU A 17 -22.39 -4.37 -1.10
N GLN A 18 -21.24 -4.92 -0.80
CA GLN A 18 -20.85 -5.31 0.56
C GLN A 18 -19.74 -4.43 1.14
N ALA A 19 -18.81 -3.93 0.29
CA ALA A 19 -17.61 -3.30 0.78
C ALA A 19 -16.94 -2.37 -0.24
N LEU A 20 -16.06 -1.55 0.29
CA LEU A 20 -15.05 -0.80 -0.46
C LEU A 20 -13.74 -1.58 -0.41
N TYR A 21 -13.10 -1.75 -1.56
CA TYR A 21 -11.82 -2.43 -1.69
C TYR A 21 -10.79 -1.47 -2.24
N PHE A 22 -9.74 -1.27 -1.49
CA PHE A 22 -8.55 -0.55 -1.93
C PHE A 22 -7.59 -1.56 -2.52
N THR A 23 -7.22 -1.39 -3.80
CA THR A 23 -6.38 -2.34 -4.54
C THR A 23 -5.29 -1.60 -5.30
N ARG A 24 -4.30 -2.34 -5.79
CA ARG A 24 -3.18 -1.77 -6.55
C ARG A 24 -3.44 -1.72 -8.04
N SER A 25 -4.21 -2.68 -8.55
CA SER A 25 -4.38 -2.90 -9.98
C SER A 25 -5.81 -2.75 -10.47
N GLY A 26 -6.77 -2.48 -9.60
CA GLY A 26 -8.20 -2.50 -9.95
C GLY A 26 -8.75 -3.90 -10.27
N ASN A 27 -7.93 -4.93 -10.20
CA ASN A 27 -8.34 -6.30 -10.50
C ASN A 27 -9.22 -6.86 -9.36
N TRP A 28 -10.37 -7.40 -9.73
CA TRP A 28 -11.31 -8.00 -8.78
C TRP A 28 -10.76 -9.22 -8.03
N GLN A 29 -9.83 -9.96 -8.60
CA GLN A 29 -9.15 -11.05 -7.88
C GLN A 29 -8.35 -10.50 -6.68
N GLU A 30 -7.69 -9.36 -6.85
CA GLU A 30 -6.99 -8.68 -5.77
C GLU A 30 -7.98 -8.14 -4.72
N ALA A 31 -9.10 -7.57 -5.17
CA ALA A 31 -10.16 -7.08 -4.30
C ALA A 31 -10.76 -8.20 -3.43
N LEU A 32 -11.09 -9.34 -4.01
CA LEU A 32 -11.64 -10.49 -3.30
C LEU A 32 -10.65 -11.10 -2.30
N ALA A 33 -9.35 -11.01 -2.56
CA ALA A 33 -8.29 -11.46 -1.64
C ALA A 33 -7.99 -10.43 -0.54
N ALA A 34 -8.52 -9.21 -0.63
CA ALA A 34 -8.26 -8.14 0.32
C ALA A 34 -8.86 -8.48 1.70
N ARG A 35 -8.04 -8.33 2.73
CA ARG A 35 -8.46 -8.49 4.13
C ARG A 35 -8.92 -7.15 4.71
N GLU A 36 -9.67 -7.20 5.79
CA GLU A 36 -10.01 -6.00 6.53
C GLU A 36 -8.73 -5.32 7.05
N ARG A 37 -8.73 -3.98 7.00
CA ARG A 37 -7.60 -3.20 7.50
C ARG A 37 -7.38 -3.48 8.98
N SER A 38 -6.15 -3.74 9.37
CA SER A 38 -5.73 -3.96 10.75
C SER A 38 -4.51 -3.09 11.05
N LYS A 39 -4.51 -2.40 12.19
CA LYS A 39 -3.35 -1.63 12.67
C LYS A 39 -2.16 -2.52 13.05
N LYS A 40 -2.43 -3.81 13.32
CA LYS A 40 -1.36 -4.80 13.57
C LYS A 40 -0.60 -5.17 12.30
N GLN A 41 -1.17 -4.93 11.12
CA GLN A 41 -0.41 -4.91 9.88
C GLN A 41 0.37 -3.59 9.84
N GLY A 42 1.34 -3.47 10.75
CA GLY A 42 2.27 -2.36 10.78
C GLY A 42 2.91 -2.18 9.41
N PRO A 43 3.49 -1.02 9.10
CA PRO A 43 3.97 -0.72 7.77
C PRO A 43 5.01 -1.76 7.38
N ALA A 44 4.59 -2.76 6.58
CA ALA A 44 5.50 -3.70 5.93
C ALA A 44 6.61 -2.96 5.14
N HIS A 45 6.37 -1.67 4.89
CA HIS A 45 7.29 -0.74 4.27
C HIS A 45 8.47 -0.36 5.18
N ALA A 46 8.27 -0.13 6.49
CA ALA A 46 9.37 0.25 7.39
C ALA A 46 10.43 -0.86 7.48
N GLY A 47 9.99 -2.13 7.63
CA GLY A 47 10.91 -3.27 7.62
C GLY A 47 11.68 -3.40 6.31
N ARG A 48 11.01 -3.21 5.17
CA ARG A 48 11.67 -3.27 3.85
C ARG A 48 12.64 -2.12 3.60
N LEU A 49 12.30 -0.91 4.07
CA LEU A 49 13.21 0.24 4.01
C LEU A 49 14.48 -0.03 4.83
N VAL A 50 14.32 -0.50 6.08
CA VAL A 50 15.46 -0.84 6.94
C VAL A 50 16.32 -1.92 6.30
N ILE A 51 15.74 -3.00 5.79
CA ILE A 51 16.46 -4.07 5.11
C ILE A 51 17.19 -3.54 3.87
N GLY A 52 16.55 -2.72 3.05
CA GLY A 52 17.16 -2.11 1.87
C GLY A 52 18.39 -1.27 2.24
N ILE A 53 18.28 -0.42 3.26
CA ILE A 53 19.38 0.42 3.76
C ILE A 53 20.53 -0.45 4.29
N VAL A 54 20.22 -1.48 5.12
CA VAL A 54 21.24 -2.38 5.67
C VAL A 54 22.01 -3.10 4.56
N ILE A 55 21.31 -3.59 3.53
CA ILE A 55 21.96 -4.27 2.40
C ILE A 55 22.87 -3.32 1.63
N ILE A 56 22.46 -2.06 1.40
CA ILE A 56 23.31 -1.04 0.74
C ILE A 56 24.57 -0.76 1.59
N LEU A 57 24.41 -0.61 2.90
CA LEU A 57 25.53 -0.36 3.80
C LEU A 57 26.53 -1.54 3.81
N ILE A 58 26.03 -2.77 3.87
CA ILE A 58 26.89 -3.97 3.80
C ILE A 58 27.63 -4.02 2.45
N GLY A 59 26.94 -3.85 1.33
CA GLY A 59 27.56 -3.82 0.01
C GLY A 59 28.60 -2.72 -0.15
N GLY A 60 28.30 -1.51 0.36
CA GLY A 60 29.22 -0.38 0.37
C GLY A 60 30.48 -0.64 1.22
N LEU A 61 30.33 -1.22 2.41
CA LEU A 61 31.46 -1.60 3.26
C LEU A 61 32.34 -2.66 2.57
N PHE A 62 31.74 -3.66 1.93
CA PHE A 62 32.50 -4.66 1.17
C PHE A 62 33.32 -4.04 0.03
N LEU A 63 32.76 -3.06 -0.67
CA LEU A 63 33.51 -2.31 -1.72
C LEU A 63 34.66 -1.53 -1.11
N LEU A 64 34.46 -0.82 0.01
CA LEU A 64 35.50 -0.03 0.66
C LEU A 64 36.62 -0.91 1.19
N PHE A 65 36.32 -1.98 1.92
CA PHE A 65 37.31 -2.89 2.47
C PHE A 65 38.02 -3.72 1.39
N GLY A 66 37.29 -4.14 0.34
CA GLY A 66 37.88 -4.82 -0.79
C GLY A 66 38.87 -3.96 -1.56
N HIS A 67 38.67 -2.65 -1.60
CA HIS A 67 39.59 -1.71 -2.26
C HIS A 67 40.83 -1.37 -1.40
N MET A 68 40.70 -1.49 -0.06
CA MET A 68 41.80 -1.25 0.88
C MET A 68 42.70 -2.46 1.09
N SER A 69 42.25 -3.66 0.76
CA SER A 69 43.07 -4.86 0.75
C SER A 69 43.55 -5.15 -0.66
N ASP A 70 44.90 -5.30 -0.86
CA ASP A 70 45.51 -5.63 -2.15
C ASP A 70 45.01 -6.96 -2.78
N ALA A 71 44.10 -7.65 -2.08
CA ALA A 71 43.44 -8.88 -2.49
C ALA A 71 42.05 -8.63 -3.07
N SER A 72 41.85 -7.59 -3.90
CA SER A 72 40.58 -7.39 -4.60
C SER A 72 40.38 -8.48 -5.66
N ASP A 73 39.86 -9.62 -5.23
CA ASP A 73 39.39 -10.66 -6.14
C ASP A 73 38.16 -10.10 -6.90
N THR A 74 38.19 -10.28 -8.23
CA THR A 74 37.09 -9.87 -9.11
C THR A 74 35.73 -10.42 -8.64
N GLY A 75 35.75 -11.59 -8.01
CA GLY A 75 34.57 -12.23 -7.45
C GLY A 75 33.92 -11.43 -6.29
N SER A 76 34.76 -10.95 -5.37
CA SER A 76 34.27 -10.16 -4.22
C SER A 76 33.67 -8.83 -4.65
N THR A 77 34.26 -8.17 -5.64
CA THR A 77 33.76 -6.92 -6.21
C THR A 77 32.41 -7.12 -6.90
N LEU A 78 32.24 -8.19 -7.67
CA LEU A 78 30.97 -8.52 -8.33
C LEU A 78 29.85 -8.79 -7.30
N VAL A 79 30.15 -9.52 -6.24
CA VAL A 79 29.18 -9.80 -5.15
C VAL A 79 28.77 -8.50 -4.45
N ALA A 80 29.71 -7.60 -4.16
CA ALA A 80 29.42 -6.33 -3.52
C ALA A 80 28.56 -5.41 -4.40
N LEU A 81 28.81 -5.38 -5.71
CA LEU A 81 28.00 -4.65 -6.69
C LEU A 81 26.58 -5.23 -6.79
N ALA A 82 26.45 -6.56 -6.82
CA ALA A 82 25.15 -7.23 -6.86
C ALA A 82 24.30 -6.94 -5.60
N LEU A 83 24.94 -6.98 -4.42
CA LEU A 83 24.28 -6.63 -3.15
C LEU A 83 23.82 -5.16 -3.14
N SER A 84 24.69 -4.25 -3.56
CA SER A 84 24.35 -2.81 -3.64
C SER A 84 23.20 -2.56 -4.61
N ALA A 85 23.22 -3.15 -5.80
CA ALA A 85 22.15 -3.05 -6.79
C ALA A 85 20.83 -3.61 -6.25
N PHE A 86 20.85 -4.76 -5.55
CA PHE A 86 19.68 -5.34 -4.93
C PHE A 86 19.13 -4.45 -3.81
N GLY A 87 20.01 -3.85 -3.00
CA GLY A 87 19.62 -2.89 -1.96
C GLY A 87 18.95 -1.65 -2.54
N VAL A 88 19.51 -1.06 -3.60
CA VAL A 88 18.92 0.08 -4.32
C VAL A 88 17.57 -0.29 -4.92
N PHE A 89 17.47 -1.45 -5.56
CA PHE A 89 16.20 -1.95 -6.12
C PHE A 89 15.13 -2.15 -5.04
N SER A 90 15.52 -2.73 -3.87
CA SER A 90 14.63 -2.89 -2.72
C SER A 90 14.15 -1.55 -2.18
N LEU A 91 15.05 -0.57 -2.07
CA LEU A 91 14.73 0.78 -1.62
C LEU A 91 13.81 1.50 -2.62
N TYR A 92 14.14 1.44 -3.91
CA TYR A 92 13.31 1.99 -4.98
C TYR A 92 11.89 1.40 -4.94
N ARG A 93 11.78 0.08 -4.78
CA ARG A 93 10.49 -0.61 -4.67
C ARG A 93 9.72 -0.24 -3.40
N ALA A 94 10.42 0.08 -2.30
CA ALA A 94 9.79 0.51 -1.05
C ALA A 94 9.34 1.98 -1.09
N LEU A 95 10.06 2.83 -1.83
CA LEU A 95 9.74 4.26 -2.00
C LEU A 95 8.71 4.51 -3.11
N ARG A 96 8.53 3.56 -4.02
CA ARG A 96 7.55 3.69 -5.10
C ARG A 96 6.14 3.63 -4.52
N HIS A 97 5.45 4.77 -4.55
CA HIS A 97 4.08 4.95 -4.02
C HIS A 97 2.99 4.17 -4.78
N ASP A 98 3.34 3.45 -5.86
CA ASP A 98 2.40 2.65 -6.68
C ASP A 98 1.81 1.44 -5.93
N PHE A 99 2.23 1.21 -4.69
CA PHE A 99 1.77 0.11 -3.87
C PHE A 99 0.94 0.61 -2.68
N GLY A 100 -0.20 1.21 -2.97
CA GLY A 100 -1.20 1.50 -1.95
C GLY A 100 -1.51 0.25 -1.12
N PRO A 101 -1.93 0.40 0.12
CA PRO A 101 -2.32 -0.74 0.96
C PRO A 101 -3.51 -1.46 0.33
N VAL A 102 -3.44 -2.80 0.26
CA VAL A 102 -4.58 -3.63 -0.17
C VAL A 102 -5.38 -3.99 1.06
N PHE A 103 -6.61 -3.47 1.14
CA PHE A 103 -7.54 -3.78 2.23
C PHE A 103 -8.98 -3.56 1.79
N ARG A 104 -9.92 -4.15 2.54
CA ARG A 104 -11.35 -3.90 2.38
C ARG A 104 -11.94 -3.21 3.59
N VAL A 105 -12.98 -2.42 3.36
CA VAL A 105 -13.80 -1.78 4.38
C VAL A 105 -15.25 -2.18 4.12
N PRO A 106 -15.83 -3.11 4.91
CA PRO A 106 -17.24 -3.46 4.79
C PRO A 106 -18.12 -2.25 5.06
N PHE A 107 -19.18 -2.04 4.28
CA PHE A 107 -20.11 -0.93 4.49
C PHE A 107 -20.77 -0.97 5.87
N SER A 108 -21.05 -2.18 6.40
CA SER A 108 -21.61 -2.38 7.73
C SER A 108 -20.71 -1.87 8.87
N LYS A 109 -19.42 -1.66 8.61
CA LYS A 109 -18.43 -1.16 9.57
C LYS A 109 -18.13 0.33 9.41
N ILE A 110 -18.71 1.00 8.44
CA ILE A 110 -18.53 2.45 8.22
C ILE A 110 -19.37 3.21 9.25
N ILE A 111 -18.70 4.01 10.07
CA ILE A 111 -19.33 4.85 11.10
C ILE A 111 -19.78 6.17 10.49
N ALA A 112 -18.87 6.83 9.75
CA ALA A 112 -19.12 8.13 9.16
C ALA A 112 -18.38 8.27 7.83
N LEU A 113 -19.01 9.05 6.95
CA LEU A 113 -18.45 9.48 5.68
C LEU A 113 -18.41 11.00 5.72
N GLU A 114 -17.22 11.58 5.70
CA GLU A 114 -17.02 13.01 5.66
C GLU A 114 -16.80 13.41 4.21
N GLY A 115 -17.65 14.31 3.72
CA GLY A 115 -17.73 14.71 2.34
C GLY A 115 -16.52 15.49 1.83
N PRO A 116 -16.48 15.79 0.53
CA PRO A 116 -15.27 16.24 -0.14
C PRO A 116 -14.90 17.68 0.26
N ALA A 117 -14.12 17.80 1.33
CA ALA A 117 -13.26 18.96 1.46
C ALA A 117 -12.04 18.69 0.56
N ASP A 118 -11.78 19.57 -0.40
CA ASP A 118 -10.65 19.48 -1.35
C ASP A 118 -10.61 18.16 -2.18
N GLU A 119 -11.76 17.69 -2.67
CA GLU A 119 -11.88 16.44 -3.44
C GLU A 119 -11.43 15.17 -2.66
N ARG A 120 -11.23 15.28 -1.36
CA ARG A 120 -10.88 14.15 -0.49
C ARG A 120 -12.10 13.64 0.24
N LEU A 121 -12.30 12.34 0.17
CA LEU A 121 -13.30 11.62 0.93
C LEU A 121 -12.62 10.97 2.14
N THR A 122 -13.13 11.24 3.32
CA THR A 122 -12.66 10.62 4.55
C THR A 122 -13.71 9.63 5.05
N ILE A 123 -13.29 8.39 5.24
CA ILE A 123 -14.15 7.31 5.75
C ILE A 123 -13.65 6.92 7.14
N ARG A 124 -14.53 7.02 8.13
CA ARG A 124 -14.31 6.49 9.48
C ARG A 124 -15.01 5.15 9.62
N PHE A 125 -14.32 4.14 10.10
CA PHE A 125 -14.83 2.78 10.17
C PHE A 125 -14.21 1.99 11.33
N VAL A 126 -14.84 0.88 11.69
CA VAL A 126 -14.27 -0.10 12.62
C VAL A 126 -13.40 -1.07 11.84
N ASN A 127 -12.12 -1.12 12.15
CA ASN A 127 -11.17 -2.00 11.48
C ASN A 127 -11.27 -3.47 11.96
N GLY A 128 -10.46 -4.36 11.36
CA GLY A 128 -10.42 -5.78 11.72
C GLY A 128 -9.99 -6.08 13.16
N ASP A 129 -9.39 -5.10 13.86
CA ASP A 129 -9.01 -5.20 15.27
C ASP A 129 -10.08 -4.64 16.22
N ALA A 130 -11.29 -4.38 15.71
CA ALA A 130 -12.41 -3.76 16.42
C ALA A 130 -12.09 -2.34 16.99
N LYS A 131 -11.19 -1.61 16.33
CA LYS A 131 -10.82 -0.24 16.70
C LYS A 131 -11.27 0.73 15.61
N GLU A 132 -11.60 1.94 16.02
CA GLU A 132 -11.84 3.02 15.07
C GLU A 132 -10.57 3.32 14.27
N ASP A 133 -10.75 3.47 12.97
CA ASP A 133 -9.73 3.82 12.01
C ASP A 133 -10.32 4.76 10.96
N GLN A 134 -9.46 5.49 10.28
CA GLN A 134 -9.87 6.39 9.21
C GLN A 134 -8.96 6.26 8.00
N VAL A 135 -9.55 6.46 6.84
CA VAL A 135 -8.82 6.57 5.58
C VAL A 135 -9.33 7.78 4.82
N SER A 136 -8.39 8.59 4.36
CA SER A 136 -8.67 9.75 3.53
C SER A 136 -7.98 9.56 2.17
N PHE A 137 -8.72 9.75 1.10
CA PHE A 137 -8.22 9.56 -0.26
C PHE A 137 -8.91 10.51 -1.24
N LYS A 138 -8.21 10.86 -2.29
CA LYS A 138 -8.78 11.68 -3.35
C LYS A 138 -9.67 10.81 -4.25
N VAL A 139 -10.91 11.20 -4.39
CA VAL A 139 -11.93 10.44 -5.12
C VAL A 139 -12.29 11.18 -6.38
N PRO A 140 -12.36 10.50 -7.54
CA PRO A 140 -13.07 11.05 -8.69
C PRO A 140 -14.52 11.34 -8.30
N ILE A 141 -15.04 12.49 -8.69
CA ILE A 141 -16.41 12.94 -8.37
C ILE A 141 -17.43 11.85 -8.76
N GLU A 142 -17.14 11.12 -9.82
CA GLU A 142 -17.98 10.03 -10.35
C GLU A 142 -18.10 8.84 -9.37
N ALA A 143 -17.15 8.63 -8.47
CA ALA A 143 -17.18 7.51 -7.52
C ALA A 143 -18.06 7.80 -6.29
N VAL A 144 -18.23 9.06 -5.93
CA VAL A 144 -18.99 9.48 -4.73
C VAL A 144 -20.41 8.93 -4.69
N PRO A 145 -21.21 9.01 -5.76
CA PRO A 145 -22.57 8.45 -5.76
C PRO A 145 -22.61 6.96 -5.47
N PHE A 146 -21.65 6.18 -6.00
CA PHE A 146 -21.58 4.73 -5.80
C PHE A 146 -21.21 4.35 -4.37
N VAL A 147 -20.33 5.12 -3.74
CA VAL A 147 -19.98 4.92 -2.31
C VAL A 147 -21.19 5.22 -1.43
N LEU A 148 -21.93 6.29 -1.74
CA LEU A 148 -23.15 6.65 -1.01
C LEU A 148 -24.27 5.63 -1.20
N GLU A 149 -24.46 5.13 -2.43
CA GLU A 149 -25.45 4.09 -2.75
C GLU A 149 -25.15 2.80 -1.98
N GLY A 150 -23.90 2.33 -2.00
CA GLY A 150 -23.47 1.15 -1.24
C GLY A 150 -23.70 1.31 0.26
N LEU A 151 -23.42 2.50 0.79
CA LEU A 151 -23.67 2.80 2.20
C LEU A 151 -25.17 2.83 2.54
N ALA A 152 -26.00 3.36 1.65
CA ALA A 152 -27.45 3.39 1.83
C ALA A 152 -28.05 1.98 1.83
N LEU A 153 -27.61 1.12 0.89
CA LEU A 153 -28.03 -0.28 0.82
C LEU A 153 -27.62 -1.09 2.06
N ALA A 154 -26.48 -0.80 2.66
CA ALA A 154 -26.00 -1.50 3.84
C ALA A 154 -26.70 -1.07 5.15
N ARG A 155 -27.40 0.06 5.15
CA ARG A 155 -28.11 0.62 6.32
C ARG A 155 -29.63 0.41 6.27
N GLY A 156 -30.19 0.07 5.11
CA GLY A 156 -31.62 -0.24 4.91
C GLY A 156 -31.91 -1.69 5.20
#